data_78f173f544835c431eac90fd9a1bba47
#
_entry.id   78f173f544835c431eac90fd9a1bba47
#
_cell.length_a   1.000
_cell.length_b   1.000
_cell.length_c   1.000
_cell.angle_alpha   90.00
_cell.angle_beta   90.00
_cell.angle_gamma   90.00
#
_symmetry.space_group_name_H-M   'P 1'
#
loop_
_entity.id
_entity.type
_entity.pdbx_description
1 polymer ?
#
loop_
_entity_poly.entity_id
_entity_poly.type
_entity_poly.pdbx_seq_one_letter_code
_entity_poly.pdbx_strand_id
1 'polypeptide(L)'
;VNLFNLKYKESKNHRELISFIESDYLEKISTTEYKLFLAIRQGDKLFASRCFDKLLPQTNISSNDFVNIRNYKNKLIYYNALLKKACELEGISTVYLQNLYNTNLDKIELSNDFNELYNLIFNMIIDYCDAINNHKLKYYSPLVKKAINFINLNLSSDLSVKDLADLFYVSPTYLARLFKKEVNSSIVEYINTQKIKRSTFLLKDSNLPIHQISQIVGISDF
;
A
#
# COMPACT_ATOMS: atom_id res chain seq x y z
N VAL A 1 43.56 -21.80 32.93
CA VAL A 1 42.81 -20.84 32.11
C VAL A 1 41.32 -21.11 32.31
N ASN A 2 40.68 -20.15 32.93
CA ASN A 2 39.42 -20.17 33.64
C ASN A 2 38.21 -20.53 32.75
N LEU A 3 37.55 -21.65 33.00
CA LEU A 3 36.25 -22.04 32.49
C LEU A 3 35.18 -20.95 32.67
N PHE A 4 35.33 -20.11 33.69
CA PHE A 4 34.47 -18.95 33.95
C PHE A 4 34.60 -17.87 32.89
N ASN A 5 35.79 -17.61 32.37
CA ASN A 5 36.04 -16.62 31.32
C ASN A 5 35.54 -17.08 29.95
N LEU A 6 35.51 -18.40 29.68
CA LEU A 6 34.95 -18.97 28.45
C LEU A 6 33.43 -18.83 28.46
N LYS A 7 32.75 -19.26 29.54
CA LYS A 7 31.29 -19.09 29.67
C LYS A 7 30.81 -17.62 29.64
N TYR A 8 31.59 -16.71 30.21
CA TYR A 8 31.27 -15.28 30.18
C TYR A 8 31.43 -14.70 28.77
N LYS A 9 32.43 -15.12 28.04
CA LYS A 9 32.67 -14.70 26.65
C LYS A 9 31.61 -15.24 25.70
N GLU A 10 31.19 -16.50 25.85
CA GLU A 10 30.07 -17.10 25.10
C GLU A 10 28.75 -16.40 25.41
N SER A 11 28.46 -16.08 26.69
CA SER A 11 27.21 -15.37 27.05
C SER A 11 27.19 -13.92 26.56
N LYS A 12 28.35 -13.26 26.49
CA LYS A 12 28.46 -11.91 25.94
C LYS A 12 28.24 -11.91 24.41
N ASN A 13 28.90 -12.81 23.71
CA ASN A 13 28.71 -12.98 22.27
C ASN A 13 27.25 -13.35 21.90
N HIS A 14 26.61 -14.15 22.75
CA HIS A 14 25.20 -14.51 22.53
C HIS A 14 24.26 -13.31 22.75
N ARG A 15 24.48 -12.47 23.74
CA ARG A 15 23.70 -11.22 23.95
C ARG A 15 23.94 -10.20 22.85
N GLU A 16 25.16 -10.03 22.39
CA GLU A 16 25.48 -9.15 21.26
C GLU A 16 24.83 -9.64 19.95
N LEU A 17 24.79 -10.95 19.72
CA LEU A 17 24.11 -11.54 18.56
C LEU A 17 22.59 -11.35 18.65
N ILE A 18 21.99 -11.57 19.83
CA ILE A 18 20.55 -11.34 20.04
C ILE A 18 20.21 -9.86 19.82
N SER A 19 20.97 -8.93 20.39
CA SER A 19 20.73 -7.49 20.21
C SER A 19 20.89 -7.04 18.76
N PHE A 20 21.81 -7.64 18.02
CA PHE A 20 21.98 -7.38 16.59
C PHE A 20 20.78 -7.91 15.77
N ILE A 21 20.31 -9.13 16.06
CA ILE A 21 19.12 -9.71 15.39
C ILE A 21 17.86 -8.88 15.69
N GLU A 22 17.68 -8.45 16.94
CA GLU A 22 16.57 -7.60 17.34
C GLU A 22 16.63 -6.24 16.64
N SER A 23 17.82 -5.63 16.55
CA SER A 23 18.02 -4.36 15.84
C SER A 23 17.71 -4.48 14.34
N ASP A 24 18.21 -5.51 13.67
CA ASP A 24 17.94 -5.78 12.25
C ASP A 24 16.42 -6.03 11.99
N TYR A 25 15.77 -6.76 12.89
CA TYR A 25 14.34 -6.99 12.83
C TYR A 25 13.53 -5.70 12.99
N LEU A 26 13.86 -4.86 13.98
CA LEU A 26 13.19 -3.56 14.20
C LEU A 26 13.41 -2.61 13.02
N GLU A 27 14.60 -2.59 12.43
CA GLU A 27 14.89 -1.78 11.24
C GLU A 27 14.07 -2.22 10.03
N LYS A 28 13.91 -3.53 9.83
CA LYS A 28 13.04 -4.09 8.77
C LYS A 28 11.57 -3.72 8.97
N ILE A 29 11.06 -3.78 10.21
CA ILE A 29 9.70 -3.33 10.54
C ILE A 29 9.55 -1.86 10.22
N SER A 30 10.42 -1.00 10.76
CA SER A 30 10.37 0.45 10.54
C SER A 30 10.42 0.83 9.06
N THR A 31 11.30 0.17 8.29
CA THR A 31 11.39 0.34 6.83
C THR A 31 10.09 -0.06 6.14
N THR A 32 9.46 -1.17 6.55
CA THR A 32 8.22 -1.66 5.94
C THR A 32 7.02 -0.76 6.31
N GLU A 33 6.98 -0.24 7.55
CA GLU A 33 5.98 0.76 7.97
C GLU A 33 6.11 2.05 7.16
N TYR A 34 7.32 2.52 6.93
CA TYR A 34 7.55 3.70 6.09
C TYR A 34 7.09 3.45 4.65
N LYS A 35 7.32 2.25 4.09
CA LYS A 35 6.83 1.87 2.78
C LYS A 35 5.30 1.81 2.73
N LEU A 36 4.66 1.24 3.76
CA LEU A 36 3.20 1.26 3.90
C LEU A 36 2.66 2.69 3.92
N PHE A 37 3.27 3.55 4.70
CA PHE A 37 2.90 4.97 4.79
C PHE A 37 2.97 5.67 3.43
N LEU A 38 4.05 5.46 2.67
CA LEU A 38 4.20 6.01 1.32
C LEU A 38 3.18 5.42 0.33
N ALA A 39 2.89 4.13 0.42
CA ALA A 39 1.89 3.47 -0.42
C ALA A 39 0.50 4.09 -0.24
N ILE A 40 0.08 4.32 1.01
CA ILE A 40 -1.18 4.99 1.31
C ILE A 40 -1.20 6.40 0.73
N ARG A 41 -0.15 7.20 0.93
CA ARG A 41 -0.04 8.56 0.34
C ARG A 41 -0.14 8.56 -1.18
N GLN A 42 0.30 7.49 -1.82
CA GLN A 42 0.16 7.30 -3.27
C GLN A 42 -1.22 6.79 -3.69
N GLY A 43 -1.98 6.18 -2.78
CA GLY A 43 -3.24 5.50 -3.05
C GLY A 43 -3.04 4.12 -3.69
N ASP A 44 -1.85 3.52 -3.52
CA ASP A 44 -1.50 2.21 -4.08
C ASP A 44 -1.95 1.08 -3.14
N LYS A 45 -3.18 0.60 -3.36
CA LYS A 45 -3.79 -0.47 -2.59
C LYS A 45 -2.98 -1.76 -2.60
N LEU A 46 -2.45 -2.13 -3.76
CA LEU A 46 -1.76 -3.40 -3.92
C LEU A 46 -0.44 -3.42 -3.14
N PHE A 47 0.29 -2.31 -3.20
CA PHE A 47 1.54 -2.20 -2.46
C PHE A 47 1.31 -2.08 -0.96
N ALA A 48 0.35 -1.28 -0.54
CA ALA A 48 -0.02 -1.15 0.86
C ALA A 48 -0.40 -2.51 1.45
N SER A 49 -1.19 -3.33 0.75
CA SER A 49 -1.55 -4.68 1.19
C SER A 49 -0.33 -5.59 1.34
N ARG A 50 0.60 -5.57 0.39
CA ARG A 50 1.86 -6.37 0.49
C ARG A 50 2.76 -5.93 1.65
N CYS A 51 2.85 -4.63 1.92
CA CYS A 51 3.59 -4.14 3.09
C CYS A 51 2.95 -4.65 4.37
N PHE A 52 1.61 -4.64 4.41
CA PHE A 52 0.87 -5.08 5.57
C PHE A 52 1.03 -6.58 5.85
N ASP A 53 0.99 -7.43 4.82
CA ASP A 53 1.24 -8.88 4.95
C ASP A 53 2.62 -9.18 5.57
N LYS A 54 3.62 -8.32 5.32
CA LYS A 54 4.95 -8.45 5.93
C LYS A 54 4.98 -7.98 7.39
N LEU A 55 4.15 -6.99 7.75
CA LEU A 55 4.09 -6.43 9.11
C LEU A 55 3.25 -7.29 10.06
N LEU A 56 2.19 -7.88 9.55
CA LEU A 56 1.27 -8.75 10.29
C LEU A 56 1.01 -10.03 9.47
N PRO A 57 2.00 -10.93 9.35
CA PRO A 57 1.80 -12.18 8.65
C PRO A 57 0.65 -12.95 9.30
N GLN A 58 -0.11 -13.65 8.48
CA GLN A 58 -1.13 -14.59 8.93
C GLN A 58 -0.42 -15.75 9.63
N THR A 59 -0.13 -15.58 10.92
CA THR A 59 0.42 -16.66 11.74
C THR A 59 -0.72 -17.59 12.12
N ASN A 60 -0.43 -18.90 12.18
CA ASN A 60 -1.33 -19.91 12.73
C ASN A 60 -1.48 -19.68 14.26
N ILE A 61 -2.14 -18.60 14.65
CA ILE A 61 -2.47 -18.32 16.03
C ILE A 61 -3.67 -19.20 16.34
N SER A 62 -3.52 -20.11 17.29
CA SER A 62 -4.66 -20.87 17.81
C SER A 62 -5.72 -19.87 18.26
N SER A 63 -6.92 -20.00 17.73
CA SER A 63 -8.04 -19.07 17.82
C SER A 63 -8.58 -18.81 19.23
N ASN A 64 -7.99 -19.38 20.27
CA ASN A 64 -8.51 -19.32 21.65
C ASN A 64 -7.66 -18.50 22.62
N ASP A 65 -6.67 -17.72 22.14
CA ASP A 65 -5.82 -16.96 23.04
C ASP A 65 -6.26 -15.49 23.06
N PHE A 66 -7.06 -15.09 24.05
CA PHE A 66 -7.53 -13.71 24.27
C PHE A 66 -6.38 -12.68 24.29
N VAL A 67 -5.21 -13.06 24.80
CA VAL A 67 -4.02 -12.20 24.83
C VAL A 67 -3.55 -11.90 23.41
N ASN A 68 -3.57 -12.89 22.53
CA ASN A 68 -3.16 -12.72 21.13
C ASN A 68 -4.16 -11.85 20.35
N ILE A 69 -5.47 -12.02 20.54
CA ILE A 69 -6.52 -11.18 19.92
C ILE A 69 -6.35 -9.73 20.37
N ARG A 70 -6.17 -9.46 21.67
CA ARG A 70 -6.00 -8.10 22.18
C ARG A 70 -4.75 -7.45 21.63
N ASN A 71 -3.62 -8.16 21.59
CA ASN A 71 -2.38 -7.67 21.00
C ASN A 71 -2.54 -7.36 19.51
N TYR A 72 -3.29 -8.18 18.80
CA TYR A 72 -3.60 -7.95 17.40
C TYR A 72 -4.45 -6.71 17.20
N LYS A 73 -5.54 -6.53 17.97
CA LYS A 73 -6.35 -5.30 17.98
C LYS A 73 -5.49 -4.05 18.22
N ASN A 74 -4.59 -4.08 19.21
CA ASN A 74 -3.70 -2.96 19.51
C ASN A 74 -2.84 -2.58 18.29
N LYS A 75 -2.31 -3.58 17.56
CA LYS A 75 -1.57 -3.32 16.31
C LYS A 75 -2.47 -2.73 15.23
N LEU A 76 -3.70 -3.21 15.08
CA LEU A 76 -4.66 -2.64 14.11
C LEU A 76 -5.00 -1.19 14.42
N ILE A 77 -5.21 -0.85 15.69
CA ILE A 77 -5.46 0.52 16.15
C ILE A 77 -4.27 1.42 15.81
N TYR A 78 -3.04 0.95 16.07
CA TYR A 78 -1.81 1.65 15.69
C TYR A 78 -1.76 1.92 14.18
N TYR A 79 -2.00 0.89 13.34
CA TYR A 79 -1.98 1.07 11.89
C TYR A 79 -3.14 1.95 11.41
N ASN A 80 -4.33 1.86 11.98
CA ASN A 80 -5.44 2.76 11.66
C ASN A 80 -5.03 4.24 11.85
N ALA A 81 -4.34 4.55 12.95
CA ALA A 81 -3.81 5.89 13.19
C ALA A 81 -2.72 6.30 12.19
N LEU A 82 -1.82 5.39 11.84
CA LEU A 82 -0.76 5.63 10.85
C LEU A 82 -1.33 5.92 9.46
N LEU A 83 -2.32 5.13 9.00
CA LEU A 83 -2.99 5.29 7.71
C LEU A 83 -3.76 6.61 7.65
N LYS A 84 -4.49 6.95 8.73
CA LYS A 84 -5.14 8.28 8.88
C LYS A 84 -4.12 9.40 8.72
N LYS A 85 -2.97 9.31 9.42
CA LYS A 85 -1.92 10.35 9.37
C LYS A 85 -1.34 10.52 7.97
N ALA A 86 -1.16 9.43 7.23
CA ALA A 86 -0.72 9.47 5.83
C ALA A 86 -1.70 10.28 4.97
N CYS A 87 -3.01 10.09 5.16
CA CYS A 87 -4.07 10.81 4.44
C CYS A 87 -4.17 12.30 4.84
N GLU A 88 -3.96 12.63 6.10
CA GLU A 88 -3.94 14.02 6.57
C GLU A 88 -2.86 14.84 5.86
N LEU A 89 -1.68 14.27 5.65
CA LEU A 89 -0.57 14.94 4.96
C LEU A 89 -0.85 15.20 3.47
N GLU A 90 -1.81 14.51 2.87
CA GLU A 90 -2.27 14.75 1.49
C GLU A 90 -3.44 15.76 1.43
N GLY A 91 -3.77 16.40 2.55
CA GLY A 91 -4.77 17.48 2.60
C GLY A 91 -6.23 17.01 2.62
N ILE A 92 -6.50 15.75 2.95
CA ILE A 92 -7.88 15.27 3.10
C ILE A 92 -8.51 15.85 4.36
N SER A 93 -9.81 16.14 4.31
CA SER A 93 -10.56 16.71 5.44
C SER A 93 -10.36 15.92 6.73
N THR A 94 -9.90 16.59 7.77
CA THR A 94 -9.68 15.99 9.11
C THR A 94 -10.97 15.43 9.69
N VAL A 95 -12.14 16.08 9.45
CA VAL A 95 -13.44 15.58 9.92
C VAL A 95 -13.80 14.26 9.24
N TYR A 96 -13.60 14.16 7.92
CA TYR A 96 -13.83 12.92 7.17
C TYR A 96 -12.92 11.79 7.67
N LEU A 97 -11.62 12.08 7.84
CA LEU A 97 -10.64 11.10 8.30
C LEU A 97 -10.89 10.67 9.76
N GLN A 98 -11.40 11.58 10.60
CA GLN A 98 -11.76 11.20 11.98
C GLN A 98 -12.96 10.24 12.00
N ASN A 99 -13.97 10.48 11.16
CA ASN A 99 -15.11 9.58 11.05
C ASN A 99 -14.70 8.20 10.53
N LEU A 100 -13.85 8.15 9.50
CA LEU A 100 -13.32 6.89 8.97
C LEU A 100 -12.50 6.14 10.03
N TYR A 101 -11.63 6.85 10.77
CA TYR A 101 -10.85 6.29 11.87
C TYR A 101 -11.75 5.68 12.95
N ASN A 102 -12.77 6.41 13.39
CA ASN A 102 -13.70 5.94 14.43
C ASN A 102 -14.50 4.70 13.95
N THR A 103 -14.99 4.73 12.72
CA THR A 103 -15.69 3.57 12.12
C THR A 103 -14.80 2.33 12.10
N ASN A 104 -13.53 2.46 11.76
CA ASN A 104 -12.58 1.35 11.77
C ASN A 104 -12.27 0.90 13.20
N LEU A 105 -12.13 1.85 14.14
CA LEU A 105 -11.91 1.55 15.55
C LEU A 105 -13.05 0.72 16.14
N ASP A 106 -14.29 1.11 15.87
CA ASP A 106 -15.49 0.38 16.33
C ASP A 106 -15.50 -1.05 15.78
N LYS A 107 -15.20 -1.24 14.49
CA LYS A 107 -15.10 -2.57 13.87
C LYS A 107 -14.01 -3.43 14.53
N ILE A 108 -12.83 -2.84 14.80
CA ILE A 108 -11.73 -3.54 15.48
C ILE A 108 -12.13 -3.98 16.88
N GLU A 109 -12.76 -3.09 17.67
CA GLU A 109 -13.11 -3.40 19.04
C GLU A 109 -14.26 -4.43 19.13
N LEU A 110 -15.22 -4.38 18.22
CA LEU A 110 -16.37 -5.31 18.21
C LEU A 110 -16.00 -6.72 17.73
N SER A 111 -15.03 -6.87 16.85
CA SER A 111 -14.64 -8.19 16.35
C SER A 111 -13.86 -8.98 17.41
N ASN A 112 -14.21 -10.26 17.57
CA ASN A 112 -13.52 -11.21 18.43
C ASN A 112 -12.98 -12.43 17.64
N ASP A 113 -13.06 -12.38 16.32
CA ASP A 113 -12.54 -13.39 15.40
C ASP A 113 -11.28 -12.89 14.70
N PHE A 114 -10.26 -13.73 14.67
CA PHE A 114 -8.96 -13.39 14.09
C PHE A 114 -9.05 -13.18 12.57
N ASN A 115 -9.85 -13.99 11.86
CA ASN A 115 -10.01 -13.87 10.42
C ASN A 115 -10.77 -12.59 10.06
N GLU A 116 -11.78 -12.21 10.88
CA GLU A 116 -12.47 -10.92 10.71
C GLU A 116 -11.50 -9.76 10.89
N LEU A 117 -10.68 -9.77 11.96
CA LEU A 117 -9.67 -8.75 12.21
C LEU A 117 -8.63 -8.68 11.08
N TYR A 118 -8.20 -9.84 10.55
CA TYR A 118 -7.29 -9.89 9.42
C TYR A 118 -7.91 -9.26 8.16
N ASN A 119 -9.18 -9.57 7.87
CA ASN A 119 -9.88 -8.99 6.73
C ASN A 119 -10.17 -7.48 6.90
N LEU A 120 -10.39 -7.01 8.13
CA LEU A 120 -10.60 -5.58 8.40
C LEU A 120 -9.44 -4.72 7.94
N ILE A 121 -8.22 -5.24 7.98
CA ILE A 121 -7.03 -4.52 7.53
C ILE A 121 -7.10 -4.17 6.05
N PHE A 122 -7.43 -5.15 5.21
CA PHE A 122 -7.54 -4.92 3.77
C PHE A 122 -8.62 -3.89 3.46
N ASN A 123 -9.75 -3.94 4.19
CA ASN A 123 -10.79 -2.94 4.06
C ASN A 123 -10.29 -1.54 4.47
N MET A 124 -9.56 -1.44 5.58
CA MET A 124 -8.95 -0.17 6.02
C MET A 124 -7.99 0.40 4.97
N ILE A 125 -7.10 -0.43 4.40
CA ILE A 125 -6.19 -0.03 3.35
C ILE A 125 -6.96 0.48 2.12
N ILE A 126 -8.02 -0.24 1.71
CA ILE A 126 -8.87 0.14 0.60
C ILE A 126 -9.51 1.51 0.88
N ASP A 127 -10.13 1.69 2.04
CA ASP A 127 -10.83 2.91 2.42
C ASP A 127 -9.90 4.14 2.43
N TYR A 128 -8.72 4.02 3.04
CA TYR A 128 -7.74 5.12 3.07
C TYR A 128 -7.13 5.41 1.69
N CYS A 129 -6.81 4.38 0.90
CA CYS A 129 -6.35 4.58 -0.48
C CYS A 129 -7.42 5.22 -1.36
N ASP A 130 -8.70 4.84 -1.19
CA ASP A 130 -9.80 5.44 -1.92
C ASP A 130 -10.03 6.89 -1.51
N ALA A 131 -9.88 7.23 -0.23
CA ALA A 131 -9.89 8.61 0.24
C ALA A 131 -8.83 9.47 -0.49
N ILE A 132 -7.58 8.96 -0.60
CA ILE A 132 -6.50 9.62 -1.34
C ILE A 132 -6.84 9.76 -2.83
N ASN A 133 -7.25 8.67 -3.48
CA ASN A 133 -7.52 8.66 -4.91
C ASN A 133 -8.69 9.58 -5.26
N ASN A 134 -9.76 9.56 -4.48
CA ASN A 134 -10.88 10.46 -4.66
C ASN A 134 -10.49 11.93 -4.43
N HIS A 135 -9.64 12.22 -3.44
CA HIS A 135 -9.14 13.57 -3.19
C HIS A 135 -8.28 14.08 -4.35
N LYS A 136 -7.33 13.27 -4.85
CA LYS A 136 -6.50 13.60 -6.02
C LYS A 136 -7.33 13.87 -7.27
N LEU A 137 -8.42 13.14 -7.43
CA LEU A 137 -9.31 13.27 -8.58
C LEU A 137 -10.35 14.39 -8.44
N LYS A 138 -10.47 15.05 -7.26
CA LYS A 138 -11.56 15.99 -6.93
C LYS A 138 -11.76 17.08 -7.99
N TYR A 139 -10.68 17.58 -8.56
CA TYR A 139 -10.69 18.70 -9.49
C TYR A 139 -10.82 18.30 -10.97
N TYR A 140 -10.84 17.00 -11.29
CA TYR A 140 -11.00 16.53 -12.66
C TYR A 140 -12.48 16.35 -13.03
N SER A 141 -12.79 16.54 -14.29
CA SER A 141 -14.11 16.26 -14.84
C SER A 141 -14.47 14.76 -14.72
N PRO A 142 -15.76 14.39 -14.71
CA PRO A 142 -16.16 12.97 -14.60
C PRO A 142 -15.53 12.07 -15.67
N LEU A 143 -15.35 12.56 -16.89
CA LEU A 143 -14.75 11.80 -17.98
C LEU A 143 -13.25 11.54 -17.72
N VAL A 144 -12.50 12.56 -17.28
CA VAL A 144 -11.07 12.41 -16.95
C VAL A 144 -10.88 11.49 -15.74
N LYS A 145 -11.75 11.59 -14.72
CA LYS A 145 -11.75 10.64 -13.58
C LYS A 145 -11.93 9.20 -14.03
N LYS A 146 -12.91 8.94 -14.92
CA LYS A 146 -13.15 7.60 -15.49
C LYS A 146 -11.92 7.10 -16.25
N ALA A 147 -11.31 7.96 -17.07
CA ALA A 147 -10.12 7.61 -17.83
C ALA A 147 -8.93 7.26 -16.91
N ILE A 148 -8.63 8.08 -15.92
CA ILE A 148 -7.55 7.83 -14.95
C ILE A 148 -7.79 6.51 -14.21
N ASN A 149 -9.00 6.28 -13.69
CA ASN A 149 -9.32 5.06 -12.97
C ASN A 149 -9.19 3.82 -13.87
N PHE A 150 -9.69 3.89 -15.10
CA PHE A 150 -9.60 2.78 -16.04
C PHE A 150 -8.13 2.46 -16.40
N ILE A 151 -7.31 3.48 -16.68
CA ILE A 151 -5.88 3.31 -16.96
C ILE A 151 -5.18 2.64 -15.78
N ASN A 152 -5.38 3.12 -14.56
CA ASN A 152 -4.72 2.59 -13.37
C ASN A 152 -5.10 1.13 -13.07
N LEU A 153 -6.32 0.72 -13.38
CA LEU A 153 -6.78 -0.66 -13.21
C LEU A 153 -6.26 -1.61 -14.30
N ASN A 154 -5.93 -1.06 -15.49
CA ASN A 154 -5.58 -1.86 -16.68
C ASN A 154 -4.17 -1.55 -17.20
N LEU A 155 -3.23 -1.17 -16.33
CA LEU A 155 -1.85 -0.80 -16.72
C LEU A 155 -1.09 -1.89 -17.47
N SER A 156 -1.42 -3.16 -17.23
CA SER A 156 -0.81 -4.30 -17.93
C SER A 156 -1.29 -4.47 -19.37
N SER A 157 -2.40 -3.83 -19.73
CA SER A 157 -2.95 -3.90 -21.08
C SER A 157 -2.33 -2.86 -22.01
N ASP A 158 -2.35 -3.14 -23.30
CA ASP A 158 -1.97 -2.16 -24.32
C ASP A 158 -3.15 -1.21 -24.56
N LEU A 159 -3.12 -0.06 -23.87
CA LEU A 159 -4.19 0.92 -23.89
C LEU A 159 -3.87 2.05 -24.88
N SER A 160 -4.70 2.22 -25.88
CA SER A 160 -4.65 3.37 -26.78
C SER A 160 -5.69 4.45 -26.42
N VAL A 161 -5.43 5.67 -26.88
CA VAL A 161 -6.39 6.78 -26.75
C VAL A 161 -7.71 6.44 -27.44
N LYS A 162 -7.66 5.68 -28.55
CA LYS A 162 -8.83 5.24 -29.31
C LYS A 162 -9.69 4.28 -28.49
N ASP A 163 -9.06 3.26 -27.85
CA ASP A 163 -9.77 2.28 -27.03
C ASP A 163 -10.51 2.96 -25.87
N LEU A 164 -9.85 3.92 -25.21
CA LEU A 164 -10.46 4.70 -24.13
C LEU A 164 -11.62 5.57 -24.62
N ALA A 165 -11.46 6.20 -25.80
CA ALA A 165 -12.48 7.05 -26.39
C ALA A 165 -13.73 6.23 -26.80
N ASP A 166 -13.52 5.09 -27.42
CA ASP A 166 -14.56 4.15 -27.80
C ASP A 166 -15.31 3.63 -26.55
N LEU A 167 -14.58 3.26 -25.50
CA LEU A 167 -15.16 2.81 -24.23
C LEU A 167 -16.05 3.87 -23.56
N PHE A 168 -15.67 5.15 -23.68
CA PHE A 168 -16.41 6.24 -23.03
C PHE A 168 -17.38 6.96 -23.99
N TYR A 169 -17.54 6.45 -25.22
CA TYR A 169 -18.44 7.01 -26.24
C TYR A 169 -18.15 8.48 -26.57
N VAL A 170 -16.87 8.84 -26.72
CA VAL A 170 -16.40 10.18 -27.06
C VAL A 170 -15.40 10.13 -28.21
N SER A 171 -15.16 11.27 -28.89
CA SER A 171 -14.11 11.31 -29.90
C SER A 171 -12.70 11.26 -29.27
N PRO A 172 -11.73 10.54 -29.87
CA PRO A 172 -10.35 10.49 -29.39
C PRO A 172 -9.72 11.87 -29.22
N THR A 173 -9.99 12.78 -30.16
CA THR A 173 -9.46 14.17 -30.11
C THR A 173 -10.04 14.94 -28.93
N TYR A 174 -11.32 14.78 -28.63
CA TYR A 174 -11.93 15.43 -27.46
C TYR A 174 -11.35 14.90 -26.15
N LEU A 175 -11.27 13.58 -26.00
CA LEU A 175 -10.69 12.96 -24.80
C LEU A 175 -9.25 13.38 -24.58
N ALA A 176 -8.41 13.31 -25.62
CA ALA A 176 -6.99 13.69 -25.54
C ALA A 176 -6.81 15.16 -25.13
N ARG A 177 -7.59 16.07 -25.74
CA ARG A 177 -7.54 17.51 -25.42
C ARG A 177 -7.98 17.79 -23.99
N LEU A 178 -9.09 17.20 -23.55
CA LEU A 178 -9.63 17.37 -22.21
C LEU A 178 -8.66 16.83 -21.14
N PHE A 179 -8.15 15.62 -21.37
CA PHE A 179 -7.19 14.98 -20.47
C PHE A 179 -5.91 15.83 -20.34
N LYS A 180 -5.32 16.27 -21.47
CA LYS A 180 -4.13 17.11 -21.45
C LYS A 180 -4.36 18.45 -20.74
N LYS A 181 -5.54 19.06 -20.91
CA LYS A 181 -5.93 20.30 -20.25
C LYS A 181 -6.00 20.14 -18.73
N GLU A 182 -6.57 19.05 -18.25
CA GLU A 182 -6.82 18.86 -16.79
C GLU A 182 -5.64 18.19 -16.09
N VAL A 183 -4.95 17.24 -16.73
CA VAL A 183 -3.87 16.44 -16.12
C VAL A 183 -2.47 17.01 -16.41
N ASN A 184 -2.37 17.99 -17.32
CA ASN A 184 -1.11 18.58 -17.80
C ASN A 184 -0.14 17.58 -18.47
N SER A 185 -0.65 16.41 -18.89
CA SER A 185 0.11 15.41 -19.66
C SER A 185 -0.80 14.73 -20.68
N SER A 186 -0.23 14.16 -21.73
CA SER A 186 -0.99 13.32 -22.64
C SER A 186 -1.39 11.99 -21.97
N ILE A 187 -2.42 11.33 -22.47
CA ILE A 187 -2.86 10.01 -21.99
C ILE A 187 -1.71 9.00 -22.09
N VAL A 188 -0.95 9.00 -23.19
CA VAL A 188 0.18 8.10 -23.41
C VAL A 188 1.31 8.36 -22.40
N GLU A 189 1.67 9.63 -22.19
CA GLU A 189 2.68 10.01 -21.17
C GLU A 189 2.23 9.62 -19.76
N TYR A 190 0.94 9.78 -19.46
CA TYR A 190 0.37 9.38 -18.19
C TYR A 190 0.49 7.86 -17.98
N ILE A 191 0.06 7.05 -18.96
CA ILE A 191 0.18 5.58 -18.93
C ILE A 191 1.64 5.18 -18.70
N ASN A 192 2.57 5.70 -19.49
CA ASN A 192 3.99 5.40 -19.38
C ASN A 192 4.55 5.78 -17.99
N THR A 193 4.17 6.94 -17.48
CA THR A 193 4.57 7.37 -16.14
C THR A 193 4.08 6.41 -15.05
N GLN A 194 2.83 5.93 -15.15
CA GLN A 194 2.31 4.95 -14.18
C GLN A 194 3.00 3.59 -14.32
N LYS A 195 3.26 3.12 -15.55
CA LYS A 195 4.03 1.89 -15.81
C LYS A 195 5.44 1.97 -15.20
N ILE A 196 6.15 3.09 -15.42
CA ILE A 196 7.49 3.32 -14.85
C ILE A 196 7.45 3.35 -13.32
N LYS A 197 6.51 4.07 -12.71
CA LYS A 197 6.35 4.10 -11.25
C LYS A 197 6.15 2.69 -10.69
N ARG A 198 5.29 1.90 -11.32
CA ARG A 198 5.01 0.52 -10.91
C ARG A 198 6.20 -0.40 -11.10
N SER A 199 6.93 -0.26 -12.22
CA SER A 199 8.17 -1.02 -12.48
C SER A 199 9.25 -0.70 -11.46
N THR A 200 9.52 0.59 -11.22
CA THR A 200 10.51 1.05 -10.23
C THR A 200 10.21 0.49 -8.84
N PHE A 201 8.92 0.45 -8.51
CA PHE A 201 8.46 -0.14 -7.28
C PHE A 201 8.77 -1.65 -7.20
N LEU A 202 8.35 -2.43 -8.23
CA LEU A 202 8.58 -3.87 -8.26
C LEU A 202 10.07 -4.23 -8.26
N LEU A 203 10.91 -3.45 -8.93
CA LEU A 203 12.37 -3.62 -8.94
C LEU A 203 13.01 -3.44 -7.54
N LYS A 204 12.49 -2.53 -6.72
CA LYS A 204 13.02 -2.24 -5.38
C LYS A 204 12.53 -3.19 -4.30
N ASP A 205 11.32 -3.70 -4.46
CA ASP A 205 10.59 -4.37 -3.37
C ASP A 205 10.21 -5.83 -3.65
N SER A 206 10.64 -6.38 -4.80
CA SER A 206 10.44 -7.79 -5.12
C SER A 206 11.71 -8.41 -5.69
N ASN A 207 11.82 -9.73 -5.57
CA ASN A 207 12.88 -10.53 -6.20
C ASN A 207 12.45 -11.04 -7.58
N LEU A 208 11.44 -10.41 -8.20
CA LEU A 208 10.95 -10.83 -9.52
C LEU A 208 11.99 -10.50 -10.59
N PRO A 209 12.26 -11.42 -11.52
CA PRO A 209 13.12 -11.13 -12.65
C PRO A 209 12.50 -10.05 -13.56
N ILE A 210 13.36 -9.27 -14.23
CA ILE A 210 12.96 -8.10 -15.02
C ILE A 210 11.86 -8.44 -16.04
N HIS A 211 11.96 -9.60 -16.70
CA HIS A 211 10.97 -10.02 -17.70
C HIS A 211 9.56 -10.25 -17.09
N GLN A 212 9.47 -10.72 -15.85
CA GLN A 212 8.17 -10.84 -15.16
C GLN A 212 7.63 -9.47 -14.76
N ILE A 213 8.52 -8.55 -14.33
CA ILE A 213 8.12 -7.18 -14.04
C ILE A 213 7.56 -6.50 -15.27
N SER A 214 8.22 -6.65 -16.44
CA SER A 214 7.73 -6.07 -17.70
C SER A 214 6.36 -6.60 -18.09
N GLN A 215 6.12 -7.89 -17.94
CA GLN A 215 4.80 -8.50 -18.19
C GLN A 215 3.73 -7.94 -17.23
N ILE A 216 4.04 -7.83 -15.93
CA ILE A 216 3.09 -7.30 -14.93
C ILE A 216 2.70 -5.86 -15.20
N VAL A 217 3.61 -5.05 -15.75
CA VAL A 217 3.36 -3.63 -16.05
C VAL A 217 2.97 -3.38 -17.50
N GLY A 218 2.94 -4.41 -18.35
CA GLY A 218 2.57 -4.29 -19.76
C GLY A 218 3.58 -3.52 -20.60
N ILE A 219 4.88 -3.74 -20.38
CA ILE A 219 5.96 -3.24 -21.24
C ILE A 219 6.42 -4.44 -22.08
N SER A 220 6.12 -4.42 -23.37
CA SER A 220 6.33 -5.55 -24.28
C SER A 220 7.60 -5.49 -25.14
N ASP A 221 8.30 -4.37 -25.17
CA ASP A 221 9.52 -4.20 -25.99
C ASP A 221 10.77 -4.53 -25.15
N PHE A 222 11.27 -5.73 -25.38
CA PHE A 222 12.66 -6.13 -25.09
C PHE A 222 13.29 -6.69 -26.36
#